data_5d3c59d270b0dcff32f085abde315dfd
#
_entry.id   5d3c59d270b0dcff32f085abde315dfd
#
_cell.length_a   1.000
_cell.length_b   1.000
_cell.length_c   1.000
_cell.angle_alpha   90.00
_cell.angle_beta   90.00
_cell.angle_gamma   90.00
#
_symmetry.space_group_name_H-M   'P 1'
#
loop_
_entity.id
_entity.type
_entity.pdbx_description
1 polymer ?
#
loop_
_entity_poly.entity_id
_entity_poly.type
_entity_poly.pdbx_seq_one_letter_code
_entity_poly.pdbx_strand_id
1 'polypeptide(L)'
;SHLCARLLEEGNEVICLDNYFTGSKENVIPLLKNPHFELIRHDVSIPFQAEVDEIYNLACPASPVYYQIDPIQTIKTSVLGAVNMLGLAKRVNAKILQASTSEVYGDPMIHPQPESYWGNVNPIGPRSCYDEGKRCAETLFMDYHRQNKVRIKIIRIFNTYGPNMSTN
;
A
#
# COMPACT_ATOMS: atom_id res chain seq x y z
N SER A 1 0.07 6.05 10.39
CA SER A 1 -0.36 6.67 11.66
C SER A 1 -1.52 7.64 11.47
N HIS A 2 -1.41 8.64 10.60
CA HIS A 2 -2.46 9.66 10.39
C HIS A 2 -3.81 9.07 9.98
N LEU A 3 -3.83 8.11 9.07
CA LEU A 3 -5.07 7.44 8.66
C LEU A 3 -5.71 6.68 9.83
N CYS A 4 -4.90 5.94 10.62
CA CYS A 4 -5.40 5.24 11.80
C CYS A 4 -6.05 6.21 12.81
N ALA A 5 -5.37 7.33 13.11
CA ALA A 5 -5.93 8.35 13.99
C ALA A 5 -7.27 8.89 13.47
N ARG A 6 -7.33 9.22 12.19
CA ARG A 6 -8.55 9.74 11.54
C ARG A 6 -9.71 8.74 11.57
N LEU A 7 -9.45 7.47 11.27
CA LEU A 7 -10.47 6.43 11.31
C LEU A 7 -11.02 6.20 12.74
N LEU A 8 -10.14 6.26 13.75
CA LEU A 8 -10.55 6.18 15.16
C LEU A 8 -11.41 7.37 15.58
N GLU A 9 -11.06 8.59 15.15
CA GLU A 9 -11.86 9.81 15.39
C GLU A 9 -13.25 9.71 14.75
N GLU A 10 -13.38 9.00 13.64
CA GLU A 10 -14.65 8.72 12.95
C GLU A 10 -15.45 7.57 13.57
N GLY A 11 -14.96 6.97 14.67
CA GLY A 11 -15.65 5.93 15.44
C GLY A 11 -15.47 4.52 14.89
N ASN A 12 -14.46 4.27 14.06
CA ASN A 12 -14.16 2.93 13.55
C ASN A 12 -13.29 2.13 14.52
N GLU A 13 -13.38 0.80 14.46
CA GLU A 13 -12.37 -0.12 14.97
C GLU A 13 -11.26 -0.28 13.94
N VAL A 14 -10.00 -0.16 14.36
CA VAL A 14 -8.85 -0.11 13.44
C VAL A 14 -7.82 -1.18 13.79
N ILE A 15 -7.56 -2.08 12.83
CA ILE A 15 -6.44 -3.01 12.88
C ILE A 15 -5.30 -2.45 12.02
N CYS A 16 -4.17 -2.16 12.62
CA CYS A 16 -2.98 -1.66 11.95
C CYS A 16 -1.95 -2.78 11.81
N LEU A 17 -1.62 -3.17 10.56
CA LEU A 17 -0.57 -4.12 10.26
C LEU A 17 0.69 -3.40 9.80
N ASP A 18 1.84 -3.66 10.43
CA ASP A 18 3.14 -3.11 10.03
C ASP A 18 4.27 -4.07 10.44
N ASN A 19 5.26 -4.28 9.60
CA ASN A 19 6.45 -5.07 9.92
C ASN A 19 7.59 -4.21 10.48
N TYR A 20 7.43 -2.87 10.45
CA TYR A 20 8.41 -1.86 10.86
C TYR A 20 9.72 -1.87 10.06
N PHE A 21 9.67 -2.28 8.80
CA PHE A 21 10.86 -2.23 7.95
C PHE A 21 11.34 -0.78 7.70
N THR A 22 10.38 0.14 7.48
CA THR A 22 10.66 1.57 7.32
C THR A 22 9.89 2.45 8.29
N GLY A 23 8.86 1.91 8.93
CA GLY A 23 8.00 2.62 9.86
C GLY A 23 8.57 2.69 11.28
N SER A 24 8.14 3.70 12.05
CA SER A 24 8.43 3.79 13.49
C SER A 24 7.18 3.46 14.31
N LYS A 25 7.35 2.58 15.28
CA LYS A 25 6.29 2.29 16.27
C LYS A 25 5.87 3.53 17.04
N GLU A 26 6.77 4.47 17.25
CA GLU A 26 6.53 5.72 17.96
C GLU A 26 5.36 6.52 17.38
N ASN A 27 5.18 6.45 16.06
CA ASN A 27 4.11 7.15 15.35
C ASN A 27 2.70 6.63 15.68
N VAL A 28 2.58 5.44 16.29
CA VAL A 28 1.29 4.82 16.65
C VAL A 28 1.13 4.59 18.15
N ILE A 29 2.20 4.81 18.97
CA ILE A 29 2.13 4.70 20.42
C ILE A 29 0.95 5.48 21.03
N PRO A 30 0.65 6.73 20.62
CA PRO A 30 -0.47 7.47 21.17
C PRO A 30 -1.83 6.77 20.97
N LEU A 31 -1.96 5.96 19.91
CA LEU A 31 -3.20 5.26 19.56
C LEU A 31 -3.41 3.99 20.39
N LEU A 32 -2.36 3.41 20.96
CA LEU A 32 -2.43 2.16 21.74
C LEU A 32 -3.32 2.25 22.99
N LYS A 33 -3.65 3.47 23.44
CA LYS A 33 -4.57 3.69 24.57
C LYS A 33 -6.04 3.61 24.17
N ASN A 34 -6.34 3.66 22.86
CA ASN A 34 -7.70 3.57 22.35
C ASN A 34 -8.13 2.09 22.32
N PRO A 35 -9.23 1.68 22.97
CA PRO A 35 -9.69 0.30 22.99
C PRO A 35 -10.13 -0.23 21.61
N HIS A 36 -10.38 0.66 20.64
CA HIS A 36 -10.74 0.33 19.27
C HIS A 36 -9.54 0.28 18.31
N PHE A 37 -8.30 0.32 18.85
CA PHE A 37 -7.07 0.26 18.04
C PHE A 37 -6.28 -1.00 18.38
N GLU A 38 -6.05 -1.82 17.36
CA GLU A 38 -5.18 -3.00 17.47
C GLU A 38 -3.95 -2.84 16.57
N LEU A 39 -2.77 -3.09 17.12
CA LEU A 39 -1.50 -3.02 16.41
C LEU A 39 -0.89 -4.42 16.31
N ILE A 40 -0.75 -4.92 15.09
CA ILE A 40 -0.22 -6.26 14.82
C ILE A 40 1.08 -6.13 14.01
N ARG A 41 2.17 -6.69 14.54
CA ARG A 41 3.41 -6.80 13.77
C ARG A 41 3.30 -7.94 12.76
N HIS A 42 3.17 -7.59 11.48
CA HIS A 42 2.95 -8.56 10.42
C HIS A 42 3.54 -8.07 9.09
N ASP A 43 4.05 -9.00 8.28
CA ASP A 43 4.48 -8.74 6.91
C ASP A 43 3.34 -9.12 5.94
N VAL A 44 2.86 -8.16 5.16
CA VAL A 44 1.73 -8.37 4.24
C VAL A 44 2.03 -9.35 3.11
N SER A 45 3.30 -9.69 2.87
CA SER A 45 3.67 -10.77 1.94
C SER A 45 3.28 -12.17 2.46
N ILE A 46 2.91 -12.26 3.74
CA ILE A 46 2.37 -13.46 4.38
C ILE A 46 0.86 -13.31 4.51
N PRO A 47 0.05 -14.34 4.24
CA PRO A 47 -1.39 -14.28 4.38
C PRO A 47 -1.84 -13.88 5.79
N PHE A 48 -2.85 -13.00 5.86
CA PHE A 48 -3.47 -12.54 7.10
C PHE A 48 -4.99 -12.75 7.04
N GLN A 49 -5.59 -13.02 8.18
CA GLN A 49 -7.04 -13.23 8.30
C GLN A 49 -7.61 -12.29 9.35
N ALA A 50 -8.67 -11.58 8.99
CA ALA A 50 -9.45 -10.72 9.86
C ALA A 50 -10.87 -10.55 9.29
N GLU A 51 -11.82 -10.14 10.11
CA GLU A 51 -13.13 -9.71 9.66
C GLU A 51 -13.14 -8.18 9.63
N VAL A 52 -13.21 -7.60 8.43
CA VAL A 52 -13.12 -6.16 8.21
C VAL A 52 -14.02 -5.71 7.07
N ASP A 53 -14.48 -4.46 7.11
CA ASP A 53 -15.33 -3.87 6.08
C ASP A 53 -14.53 -3.11 5.03
N GLU A 54 -13.38 -2.57 5.42
CA GLU A 54 -12.50 -1.77 4.57
C GLU A 54 -11.03 -2.10 4.79
N ILE A 55 -10.25 -2.12 3.71
CA ILE A 55 -8.81 -2.38 3.73
C ILE A 55 -8.09 -1.23 3.02
N TYR A 56 -7.07 -0.68 3.67
CA TYR A 56 -6.18 0.34 3.12
C TYR A 56 -4.79 -0.28 2.95
N ASN A 57 -4.47 -0.76 1.75
CA ASN A 57 -3.17 -1.34 1.45
C ASN A 57 -2.15 -0.24 1.14
N LEU A 58 -1.46 0.22 2.18
CA LEU A 58 -0.42 1.25 2.13
C LEU A 58 0.99 0.66 2.27
N ALA A 59 1.10 -0.63 2.50
CA ALA A 59 2.35 -1.30 2.82
C ALA A 59 3.26 -1.41 1.59
N CYS A 60 4.36 -0.68 1.62
CA CYS A 60 5.54 -0.84 0.75
C CYS A 60 6.59 0.20 1.15
N PRO A 61 7.89 -0.11 1.13
CA PRO A 61 8.93 0.92 1.14
C PRO A 61 8.73 1.84 -0.06
N ALA A 62 8.64 3.15 0.17
CA ALA A 62 8.27 4.12 -0.86
C ALA A 62 9.39 5.12 -1.21
N SER A 63 10.50 5.12 -0.47
CA SER A 63 11.68 5.93 -0.76
C SER A 63 12.72 5.11 -1.52
N PRO A 64 13.41 5.69 -2.56
CA PRO A 64 14.49 5.03 -3.28
C PRO A 64 15.57 4.44 -2.37
N VAL A 65 15.92 5.14 -1.29
CA VAL A 65 16.89 4.67 -0.30
C VAL A 65 16.45 3.36 0.35
N TYR A 66 15.15 3.23 0.69
CA TYR A 66 14.65 2.07 1.41
C TYR A 66 14.27 0.90 0.49
N TYR A 67 13.60 1.16 -0.64
CA TYR A 67 13.20 0.04 -1.50
C TYR A 67 14.35 -0.62 -2.25
N GLN A 68 15.52 0.04 -2.34
CA GLN A 68 16.74 -0.53 -2.91
C GLN A 68 17.59 -1.31 -1.89
N ILE A 69 17.34 -1.20 -0.58
CA ILE A 69 18.03 -2.01 0.44
C ILE A 69 17.73 -3.48 0.26
N ASP A 70 16.46 -3.83 0.07
CA ASP A 70 16.00 -5.18 -0.23
C ASP A 70 14.99 -5.14 -1.38
N PRO A 71 15.48 -5.11 -2.64
CA PRO A 71 14.61 -5.03 -3.81
C PRO A 71 13.72 -6.25 -3.98
N ILE A 72 14.18 -7.43 -3.54
CA ILE A 72 13.37 -8.66 -3.61
C ILE A 72 12.21 -8.57 -2.63
N GLN A 73 12.45 -8.12 -1.40
CA GLN A 73 11.38 -7.94 -0.43
C GLN A 73 10.42 -6.82 -0.86
N THR A 74 10.92 -5.77 -1.47
CA THR A 74 10.09 -4.67 -2.00
C THR A 74 9.08 -5.18 -3.03
N ILE A 75 9.52 -5.94 -4.04
CA ILE A 75 8.60 -6.48 -5.03
C ILE A 75 7.64 -7.51 -4.43
N LYS A 76 8.11 -8.37 -3.50
CA LYS A 76 7.24 -9.30 -2.75
C LYS A 76 6.15 -8.55 -1.97
N THR A 77 6.49 -7.50 -1.27
CA THR A 77 5.53 -6.68 -0.52
C THR A 77 4.47 -6.09 -1.45
N SER A 78 4.87 -5.55 -2.60
CA SER A 78 3.93 -5.00 -3.58
C SER A 78 3.04 -6.07 -4.21
N VAL A 79 3.59 -7.21 -4.64
CA VAL A 79 2.86 -8.22 -5.40
C VAL A 79 2.13 -9.20 -4.48
N LEU A 80 2.84 -9.87 -3.58
CA LEU A 80 2.22 -10.84 -2.66
C LEU A 80 1.32 -10.13 -1.65
N GLY A 81 1.72 -8.95 -1.17
CA GLY A 81 0.86 -8.12 -0.32
C GLY A 81 -0.45 -7.77 -1.00
N ALA A 82 -0.42 -7.36 -2.28
CA ALA A 82 -1.63 -7.10 -3.05
C ALA A 82 -2.50 -8.38 -3.19
N VAL A 83 -1.91 -9.53 -3.53
CA VAL A 83 -2.63 -10.81 -3.64
C VAL A 83 -3.30 -11.18 -2.32
N ASN A 84 -2.57 -11.09 -1.19
CA ASN A 84 -3.07 -11.46 0.12
C ASN A 84 -4.22 -10.53 0.58
N MET A 85 -4.06 -9.21 0.40
CA MET A 85 -5.09 -8.24 0.79
C MET A 85 -6.31 -8.31 -0.11
N LEU A 86 -6.16 -8.56 -1.41
CA LEU A 86 -7.27 -8.80 -2.33
C LEU A 86 -8.00 -10.12 -2.02
N GLY A 87 -7.25 -11.17 -1.65
CA GLY A 87 -7.81 -12.44 -1.19
C GLY A 87 -8.65 -12.25 0.08
N LEU A 88 -8.14 -11.49 1.04
CA LEU A 88 -8.87 -11.11 2.25
C LEU A 88 -10.12 -10.31 1.90
N ALA A 89 -9.99 -9.23 1.10
CA ALA A 89 -11.11 -8.40 0.68
C ALA A 89 -12.23 -9.20 -0.01
N LYS A 90 -11.84 -10.13 -0.89
CA LYS A 90 -12.79 -11.05 -1.54
C LYS A 90 -13.52 -11.93 -0.53
N ARG A 91 -12.78 -12.52 0.43
CA ARG A 91 -13.34 -13.43 1.44
C ARG A 91 -14.38 -12.75 2.32
N VAL A 92 -14.09 -11.54 2.81
CA VAL A 92 -14.97 -10.81 3.75
C VAL A 92 -15.87 -9.79 3.06
N ASN A 93 -15.86 -9.72 1.73
CA ASN A 93 -16.60 -8.72 0.95
C ASN A 93 -16.28 -7.26 1.33
N ALA A 94 -15.03 -7.00 1.72
CA ALA A 94 -14.55 -5.66 2.06
C ALA A 94 -14.33 -4.79 0.82
N LYS A 95 -14.35 -3.46 1.01
CA LYS A 95 -13.77 -2.51 0.07
C LYS A 95 -12.26 -2.47 0.28
N ILE A 96 -11.49 -2.29 -0.79
CA ILE A 96 -10.03 -2.18 -0.65
C ILE A 96 -9.48 -1.02 -1.47
N LEU A 97 -8.59 -0.25 -0.84
CA LEU A 97 -7.82 0.82 -1.48
C LEU A 97 -6.36 0.41 -1.62
N GLN A 98 -5.80 0.59 -2.82
CA GLN A 98 -4.37 0.45 -3.10
C GLN A 98 -3.69 1.81 -3.16
N ALA A 99 -2.68 2.00 -2.35
CA ALA A 99 -1.72 3.08 -2.54
C ALA A 99 -0.76 2.69 -3.66
N SER A 100 -1.01 3.23 -4.84
CA SER A 100 -0.10 3.23 -5.97
C SER A 100 0.74 4.52 -5.97
N THR A 101 1.40 4.83 -7.05
CA THR A 101 2.42 5.87 -7.13
C THR A 101 2.46 6.52 -8.51
N SER A 102 3.01 7.74 -8.61
CA SER A 102 3.40 8.34 -9.89
C SER A 102 4.46 7.53 -10.66
N GLU A 103 5.22 6.69 -9.96
CA GLU A 103 6.28 5.87 -10.56
C GLU A 103 5.76 4.81 -11.54
N VAL A 104 4.44 4.51 -11.53
CA VAL A 104 3.81 3.68 -12.56
C VAL A 104 3.90 4.30 -13.96
N TYR A 105 4.16 5.60 -14.04
CA TYR A 105 4.40 6.31 -15.29
C TYR A 105 5.86 6.24 -15.75
N GLY A 106 6.80 5.88 -14.88
CA GLY A 106 8.23 5.77 -15.17
C GLY A 106 8.87 7.11 -15.52
N ASP A 107 9.59 7.13 -16.63
CA ASP A 107 10.14 8.36 -17.25
C ASP A 107 9.13 8.89 -18.29
N PRO A 108 8.19 9.75 -17.87
CA PRO A 108 7.01 10.02 -18.67
C PRO A 108 7.32 10.94 -19.86
N MET A 109 6.77 10.59 -21.02
CA MET A 109 6.84 11.39 -22.25
C MET A 109 5.69 12.41 -22.36
N ILE A 110 4.72 12.36 -21.44
CA ILE A 110 3.52 13.22 -21.42
C ILE A 110 3.45 13.94 -20.09
N HIS A 111 3.30 15.27 -20.13
CA HIS A 111 3.16 16.14 -18.97
C HIS A 111 2.01 17.14 -19.18
N PRO A 112 1.10 17.31 -18.18
CA PRO A 112 0.92 16.45 -17.00
C PRO A 112 0.43 15.05 -17.40
N GLN A 113 0.71 14.04 -16.58
CA GLN A 113 0.35 12.65 -16.85
C GLN A 113 -1.16 12.45 -16.63
N PRO A 114 -1.97 12.16 -17.65
CA PRO A 114 -3.36 11.74 -17.46
C PRO A 114 -3.41 10.30 -16.99
N GLU A 115 -4.47 9.91 -16.26
CA GLU A 115 -4.64 8.55 -15.74
C GLU A 115 -4.66 7.48 -16.85
N SER A 116 -5.03 7.84 -18.08
CA SER A 116 -5.02 6.96 -19.24
C SER A 116 -3.64 6.71 -19.83
N TYR A 117 -2.60 7.45 -19.40
CA TYR A 117 -1.23 7.24 -19.88
C TYR A 117 -0.64 5.97 -19.27
N TRP A 118 -0.14 5.07 -20.11
CA TRP A 118 0.39 3.77 -19.67
C TRP A 118 1.80 3.81 -19.08
N GLY A 119 2.50 4.93 -19.32
CA GLY A 119 3.84 5.13 -18.79
C GLY A 119 4.96 4.63 -19.70
N ASN A 120 6.18 4.89 -19.26
CA ASN A 120 7.43 4.48 -19.88
C ASN A 120 8.38 4.00 -18.78
N VAL A 121 8.19 2.75 -18.32
CA VAL A 121 8.92 2.15 -17.20
C VAL A 121 10.03 1.24 -17.71
N ASN A 122 11.23 1.35 -17.14
CA ASN A 122 12.31 0.41 -17.39
C ASN A 122 12.10 -0.86 -16.53
N PRO A 123 11.80 -2.03 -17.14
CA PRO A 123 11.48 -3.24 -16.38
C PRO A 123 12.68 -3.90 -15.67
N ILE A 124 13.91 -3.52 -16.00
CA ILE A 124 15.14 -4.13 -15.49
C ILE A 124 16.08 -3.12 -14.80
N GLY A 125 15.62 -1.89 -14.59
CA GLY A 125 16.40 -0.84 -13.93
C GLY A 125 16.46 -1.03 -12.41
N PRO A 126 17.30 -0.26 -11.71
CA PRO A 126 17.49 -0.39 -10.26
C PRO A 126 16.23 -0.02 -9.44
N ARG A 127 15.27 0.67 -10.06
CA ARG A 127 14.00 1.06 -9.43
C ARG A 127 12.85 0.09 -9.76
N SER A 128 13.06 -0.87 -10.68
CA SER A 128 11.99 -1.73 -11.20
C SER A 128 11.30 -2.57 -10.12
N CYS A 129 12.01 -2.91 -9.04
CA CYS A 129 11.42 -3.62 -7.90
C CYS A 129 10.22 -2.86 -7.29
N TYR A 130 10.25 -1.53 -7.31
CA TYR A 130 9.17 -0.68 -6.83
C TYR A 130 8.19 -0.37 -7.98
N ASP A 131 8.69 0.15 -9.09
CA ASP A 131 7.88 0.63 -10.22
C ASP A 131 7.02 -0.50 -10.79
N GLU A 132 7.63 -1.62 -11.17
CA GLU A 132 6.90 -2.78 -11.71
C GLU A 132 6.09 -3.52 -10.62
N GLY A 133 6.57 -3.53 -9.38
CA GLY A 133 5.79 -4.05 -8.25
C GLY A 133 4.46 -3.33 -8.09
N LYS A 134 4.45 -2.00 -8.16
CA LYS A 134 3.23 -1.17 -8.08
C LYS A 134 2.35 -1.31 -9.32
N ARG A 135 2.93 -1.39 -10.52
CA ARG A 135 2.20 -1.65 -11.77
C ARG A 135 1.50 -3.01 -11.72
N CYS A 136 2.20 -4.05 -11.28
CA CYS A 136 1.63 -5.38 -11.08
C CYS A 136 0.49 -5.36 -10.07
N ALA A 137 0.63 -4.64 -8.96
CA ALA A 137 -0.44 -4.48 -7.98
C ALA A 137 -1.69 -3.82 -8.59
N GLU A 138 -1.56 -2.76 -9.39
CA GLU A 138 -2.70 -2.17 -10.11
C GLU A 138 -3.39 -3.18 -11.03
N THR A 139 -2.61 -3.98 -11.77
CA THR A 139 -3.15 -5.05 -12.63
C THR A 139 -3.96 -6.05 -11.81
N LEU A 140 -3.40 -6.55 -10.70
CA LEU A 140 -4.08 -7.49 -9.80
C LEU A 140 -5.39 -6.91 -9.27
N PHE A 141 -5.40 -5.65 -8.84
CA PHE A 141 -6.60 -4.98 -8.36
C PHE A 141 -7.68 -4.93 -9.43
N MET A 142 -7.33 -4.53 -10.66
CA MET A 142 -8.28 -4.48 -11.78
C MET A 142 -8.81 -5.87 -12.15
N ASP A 143 -7.97 -6.91 -12.12
CA ASP A 143 -8.39 -8.26 -12.47
C ASP A 143 -9.27 -8.90 -11.38
N TYR A 144 -8.97 -8.68 -10.10
CA TYR A 144 -9.88 -9.07 -9.01
C TYR A 144 -11.23 -8.35 -9.10
N HIS A 145 -11.23 -7.07 -9.52
CA HIS A 145 -12.50 -6.36 -9.77
C HIS A 145 -13.26 -6.96 -10.94
N ARG A 146 -12.60 -7.18 -12.08
CA ARG A 146 -13.23 -7.73 -13.30
C ARG A 146 -13.79 -9.13 -13.06
N GLN A 147 -12.99 -10.00 -12.48
CA GLN A 147 -13.31 -11.41 -12.30
C GLN A 147 -14.19 -11.67 -11.07
N ASN A 148 -13.86 -11.09 -9.93
CA ASN A 148 -14.48 -11.40 -8.64
C ASN A 148 -15.39 -10.31 -8.08
N LYS A 149 -15.51 -9.16 -8.77
CA LYS A 149 -16.31 -8.01 -8.35
C LYS A 149 -15.87 -7.39 -7.03
N VAL A 150 -14.61 -7.57 -6.63
CA VAL A 150 -14.04 -6.89 -5.46
C VAL A 150 -14.19 -5.38 -5.65
N ARG A 151 -14.63 -4.68 -4.61
CA ARG A 151 -14.81 -3.23 -4.62
C ARG A 151 -13.47 -2.56 -4.36
N ILE A 152 -12.79 -2.13 -5.43
CA ILE A 152 -11.46 -1.56 -5.36
C ILE A 152 -11.46 -0.04 -5.50
N LYS A 153 -10.40 0.59 -4.96
CA LYS A 153 -9.95 1.93 -5.30
C LYS A 153 -8.44 1.90 -5.50
N ILE A 154 -7.93 2.67 -6.45
CA ILE A 154 -6.50 2.84 -6.69
C ILE A 154 -6.21 4.33 -6.67
N ILE A 155 -5.20 4.74 -5.87
CA ILE A 155 -4.72 6.13 -5.85
C ILE A 155 -3.25 6.15 -6.27
N ARG A 156 -2.90 6.97 -7.26
CA ARG A 156 -1.52 7.20 -7.68
C ARG A 156 -1.00 8.43 -6.95
N ILE A 157 -0.23 8.16 -5.89
CA ILE A 157 0.30 9.21 -5.01
C ILE A 157 1.57 9.76 -5.67
N PHE A 158 1.61 11.07 -5.84
CA PHE A 158 2.81 11.82 -6.22
C PHE A 158 3.62 12.18 -4.97
N ASN A 159 4.60 13.07 -5.08
CA ASN A 159 5.40 13.47 -3.94
C ASN A 159 4.53 14.08 -2.83
N THR A 160 4.71 13.57 -1.63
CA THR A 160 3.99 14.02 -0.43
C THR A 160 4.97 14.43 0.65
N TYR A 161 4.52 15.24 1.58
CA TYR A 161 5.24 15.60 2.80
C TYR A 161 4.26 15.78 3.95
N GLY A 162 4.73 15.66 5.18
CA GLY A 162 3.88 15.88 6.34
C GLY A 162 4.54 15.47 7.66
N PRO A 163 3.87 15.71 8.79
CA PRO A 163 4.33 15.28 10.11
C PRO A 163 4.57 13.76 10.13
N ASN A 164 5.52 13.32 10.97
CA ASN A 164 5.93 11.91 11.11
C ASN A 164 6.56 11.28 9.86
N MET A 165 6.84 12.07 8.83
CA MET A 165 7.62 11.60 7.70
C MET A 165 9.08 11.41 8.12
N SER A 166 9.74 10.35 7.62
CA SER A 166 11.17 10.14 7.86
C SER A 166 11.97 11.31 7.29
N THR A 167 12.88 11.85 8.08
CA THR A 167 13.89 12.81 7.63
C THR A 167 15.06 12.02 7.04
N ASN A 168 15.09 11.86 5.73
CA ASN A 168 16.21 11.24 5.01
C ASN A 168 17.22 12.28 4.58
#